data_41c91b9172c82330acd51d7470a72911
#
_entry.id   41c91b9172c82330acd51d7470a72911
#
_cell.length_a   1.000
_cell.length_b   1.000
_cell.length_c   1.000
_cell.angle_alpha   90.00
_cell.angle_beta   90.00
_cell.angle_gamma   90.00
#
_symmetry.space_group_name_H-M   'P 1'
#
loop_
_entity.id
_entity.type
_entity.pdbx_description
1 polymer ?
#
loop_
_entity_poly.entity_id
_entity_poly.type
_entity_poly.pdbx_seq_one_letter_code
_entity_poly.pdbx_strand_id
1 'polypeptide(L)'
;MFNYLVDDAGALVGPVEFFVTPGIGVQLPANAVQLAYELPAAEQGRTWAMANGVPRELIDLRGIVYRKDNGAQQTWSELGALTDEFTAEPCPDEFHVWQDNAWVLDEQRHRTDLTTKVLNQRDTLLRDAVLRIAPLQYAEDIGDASHEEELQLLEWKLYSVELNRIEKQTGFPEEITWPAVPGTTVTS
;
A
#
# COMPACT_ATOMS: atom_id res chain seq x y z
N MET A 1 2.28 29.15 -38.71
CA MET A 1 2.85 27.84 -38.37
C MET A 1 2.99 27.79 -36.86
N PHE A 2 2.63 26.66 -36.24
CA PHE A 2 2.67 26.45 -34.82
C PHE A 2 3.85 25.53 -34.47
N ASN A 3 4.66 25.91 -33.52
CA ASN A 3 5.84 25.12 -33.14
C ASN A 3 5.55 24.32 -31.87
N TYR A 4 5.98 23.08 -31.87
CA TYR A 4 5.88 22.17 -30.73
C TYR A 4 7.26 21.59 -30.43
N LEU A 5 7.56 21.35 -29.15
CA LEU A 5 8.72 20.59 -28.77
C LEU A 5 8.34 19.13 -28.59
N VAL A 6 9.20 18.24 -29.01
CA VAL A 6 9.04 16.79 -28.81
C VAL A 6 9.83 16.42 -27.55
N ASP A 7 9.15 15.85 -26.56
CA ASP A 7 9.82 15.34 -25.37
C ASP A 7 10.48 13.96 -25.62
N ASP A 8 11.15 13.41 -24.60
CA ASP A 8 11.89 12.15 -24.71
C ASP A 8 10.97 10.95 -25.02
N ALA A 9 9.68 11.03 -24.71
CA ALA A 9 8.68 10.02 -25.02
C ALA A 9 7.99 10.23 -26.37
N GLY A 10 8.30 11.33 -27.08
CA GLY A 10 7.70 11.70 -28.33
C GLY A 10 6.44 12.56 -28.23
N ALA A 11 6.06 13.01 -27.02
CA ALA A 11 4.91 13.90 -26.87
C ALA A 11 5.21 15.32 -27.38
N LEU A 12 4.16 15.95 -27.94
CA LEU A 12 4.22 17.32 -28.41
C LEU A 12 3.82 18.29 -27.31
N VAL A 13 4.75 19.13 -26.91
CA VAL A 13 4.56 20.18 -25.91
C VAL A 13 4.49 21.53 -26.59
N GLY A 14 3.41 22.25 -26.44
CA GLY A 14 3.21 23.55 -27.05
C GLY A 14 1.74 23.93 -27.28
N PRO A 15 1.48 24.96 -28.13
CA PRO A 15 2.43 25.63 -29.01
C PRO A 15 3.44 26.51 -28.25
N VAL A 16 4.69 26.58 -28.78
CA VAL A 16 5.80 27.34 -28.22
C VAL A 16 6.20 28.46 -29.20
N GLU A 17 6.39 29.67 -28.65
CA GLU A 17 6.92 30.79 -29.44
C GLU A 17 8.45 30.86 -29.29
N PHE A 18 9.13 30.96 -30.41
CA PHE A 18 10.58 31.17 -30.49
C PHE A 18 10.92 32.60 -30.87
N PHE A 19 11.96 33.17 -30.29
CA PHE A 19 12.42 34.49 -30.59
C PHE A 19 12.97 34.58 -32.04
N VAL A 20 12.64 35.66 -32.72
CA VAL A 20 13.20 35.98 -34.03
C VAL A 20 14.51 36.74 -33.83
N THR A 21 15.63 36.16 -34.28
CA THR A 21 16.92 36.85 -34.26
C THR A 21 17.03 37.74 -35.48
N PRO A 22 17.24 39.07 -35.32
CA PRO A 22 17.38 39.94 -36.45
C PRO A 22 18.50 39.50 -37.45
N GLY A 23 18.17 39.32 -38.71
CA GLY A 23 19.11 38.88 -39.76
C GLY A 23 19.33 37.38 -39.87
N ILE A 24 18.85 36.59 -38.90
CA ILE A 24 18.98 35.10 -38.92
C ILE A 24 17.60 34.42 -38.99
N GLY A 25 16.55 35.05 -38.44
CA GLY A 25 15.21 34.49 -38.36
C GLY A 25 14.96 33.65 -37.09
N VAL A 26 13.95 32.80 -37.13
CA VAL A 26 13.62 31.87 -36.05
C VAL A 26 14.57 30.68 -36.10
N GLN A 27 15.27 30.43 -34.98
CA GLN A 27 16.09 29.22 -34.81
C GLN A 27 15.29 28.18 -34.03
N LEU A 28 15.01 27.06 -34.67
CA LEU A 28 14.30 25.96 -34.04
C LEU A 28 15.30 24.96 -33.42
N PRO A 29 15.10 24.51 -32.18
CA PRO A 29 15.88 23.42 -31.62
C PRO A 29 15.64 22.11 -32.38
N ALA A 30 16.57 21.15 -32.27
CA ALA A 30 16.54 19.92 -33.06
C ALA A 30 15.28 19.04 -32.74
N ASN A 31 14.69 19.21 -31.57
CA ASN A 31 13.47 18.52 -31.15
C ASN A 31 12.18 19.36 -31.41
N ALA A 32 12.25 20.44 -32.22
CA ALA A 32 11.07 21.21 -32.58
C ALA A 32 10.41 20.67 -33.86
N VAL A 33 9.09 20.66 -33.86
CA VAL A 33 8.24 20.31 -34.97
C VAL A 33 7.33 21.49 -35.31
N GLN A 34 7.22 21.83 -36.61
CA GLN A 34 6.30 22.85 -37.09
C GLN A 34 5.07 22.21 -37.71
N LEU A 35 3.90 22.64 -37.25
CA LEU A 35 2.61 22.22 -37.81
C LEU A 35 1.93 23.39 -38.52
N ALA A 36 1.17 23.08 -39.59
CA ALA A 36 0.42 24.07 -40.34
C ALA A 36 -0.78 24.64 -39.54
N TYR A 37 -1.26 23.92 -38.56
CA TYR A 37 -2.41 24.25 -37.73
C TYR A 37 -2.07 24.02 -36.27
N GLU A 38 -2.83 24.68 -35.40
CA GLU A 38 -2.77 24.45 -33.95
C GLU A 38 -3.50 23.16 -33.59
N LEU A 39 -2.87 22.35 -32.75
CA LEU A 39 -3.50 21.14 -32.22
C LEU A 39 -4.55 21.53 -31.18
N PRO A 40 -5.75 20.94 -31.24
CA PRO A 40 -6.73 21.13 -30.17
C PRO A 40 -6.22 20.56 -28.84
N ALA A 41 -6.85 20.96 -27.76
CA ALA A 41 -6.56 20.33 -26.45
C ALA A 41 -6.78 18.82 -26.55
N ALA A 42 -5.80 18.04 -26.04
CA ALA A 42 -5.92 16.59 -26.01
C ALA A 42 -7.04 16.17 -25.04
N GLU A 43 -7.67 15.04 -25.31
CA GLU A 43 -8.63 14.44 -24.39
C GLU A 43 -7.97 14.05 -23.05
N GLN A 44 -8.77 13.95 -21.99
CA GLN A 44 -8.27 13.56 -20.67
C GLN A 44 -7.58 12.20 -20.73
N GLY A 45 -6.36 12.12 -20.17
CA GLY A 45 -5.53 10.91 -20.20
C GLY A 45 -4.88 10.63 -21.57
N ARG A 46 -4.84 11.65 -22.45
CA ARG A 46 -4.17 11.58 -23.76
C ARG A 46 -3.23 12.74 -23.94
N THR A 47 -2.29 12.57 -24.85
CA THR A 47 -1.39 13.63 -25.31
C THR A 47 -1.15 13.52 -26.80
N TRP A 48 -0.87 14.66 -27.44
CA TRP A 48 -0.42 14.66 -28.81
C TRP A 48 1.02 14.16 -28.91
N ALA A 49 1.27 13.30 -29.89
CA ALA A 49 2.60 12.78 -30.17
C ALA A 49 2.84 12.62 -31.67
N MET A 50 4.11 12.65 -32.12
CA MET A 50 4.47 12.38 -33.49
C MET A 50 4.53 10.86 -33.73
N ALA A 51 3.57 10.33 -34.47
CA ALA A 51 3.54 8.93 -34.90
C ALA A 51 3.67 8.84 -36.42
N ASN A 52 4.77 8.26 -36.89
CA ASN A 52 5.07 8.14 -38.35
C ASN A 52 5.01 9.48 -39.09
N GLY A 53 5.51 10.56 -38.49
CA GLY A 53 5.55 11.88 -39.08
C GLY A 53 4.23 12.66 -39.10
N VAL A 54 3.20 12.14 -38.41
CA VAL A 54 1.88 12.77 -38.27
C VAL A 54 1.52 12.91 -36.79
N PRO A 55 0.99 14.07 -36.35
CA PRO A 55 0.49 14.21 -35.00
C PRO A 55 -0.74 13.32 -34.75
N ARG A 56 -0.70 12.57 -33.69
CA ARG A 56 -1.81 11.70 -33.22
C ARG A 56 -1.97 11.82 -31.73
N GLU A 57 -3.19 11.71 -31.24
CA GLU A 57 -3.45 11.55 -29.83
C GLU A 57 -3.15 10.11 -29.40
N LEU A 58 -2.24 9.98 -28.44
CA LEU A 58 -1.92 8.71 -27.78
C LEU A 58 -2.39 8.75 -26.34
N ILE A 59 -2.64 7.58 -25.77
CA ILE A 59 -2.90 7.42 -24.33
C ILE A 59 -1.63 7.85 -23.59
N ASP A 60 -1.79 8.67 -22.54
CA ASP A 60 -0.70 9.09 -21.67
C ASP A 60 -0.92 8.53 -20.26
N LEU A 61 -0.26 7.42 -19.97
CA LEU A 61 -0.23 6.76 -18.68
C LEU A 61 1.14 6.86 -18.02
N ARG A 62 1.95 7.85 -18.44
CA ARG A 62 3.25 8.11 -17.84
C ARG A 62 3.09 8.48 -16.36
N GLY A 63 3.94 7.91 -15.53
CA GLY A 63 3.88 8.08 -14.09
C GLY A 63 4.05 6.76 -13.35
N ILE A 64 3.39 6.63 -12.23
CA ILE A 64 3.42 5.40 -11.44
C ILE A 64 2.41 4.40 -11.99
N VAL A 65 2.90 3.21 -12.27
CA VAL A 65 2.10 2.03 -12.64
C VAL A 65 2.41 0.89 -11.69
N TYR A 66 1.58 -0.14 -11.69
CA TYR A 66 1.68 -1.26 -10.76
C TYR A 66 1.79 -2.57 -11.53
N ARG A 67 2.70 -3.43 -11.09
CA ARG A 67 2.85 -4.77 -11.62
C ARG A 67 1.68 -5.64 -11.18
N LYS A 68 1.02 -6.31 -12.13
CA LYS A 68 -0.14 -7.18 -11.85
C LYS A 68 0.21 -8.44 -11.07
N ASP A 69 1.48 -8.90 -11.15
CA ASP A 69 1.94 -10.12 -10.48
C ASP A 69 2.19 -9.95 -8.98
N ASN A 70 2.54 -8.74 -8.53
CA ASN A 70 2.97 -8.50 -7.14
C ASN A 70 2.62 -7.13 -6.56
N GLY A 71 1.91 -6.27 -7.31
CA GLY A 71 1.53 -4.93 -6.88
C GLY A 71 2.67 -3.91 -6.79
N ALA A 72 3.90 -4.27 -7.17
CA ALA A 72 5.04 -3.38 -7.06
C ALA A 72 4.91 -2.15 -7.97
N GLN A 73 5.27 -0.99 -7.44
CA GLN A 73 5.26 0.27 -8.17
C GLN A 73 6.44 0.35 -9.14
N GLN A 74 6.18 0.89 -10.32
CA GLN A 74 7.19 1.18 -11.33
C GLN A 74 6.88 2.52 -12.00
N THR A 75 7.93 3.25 -12.40
CA THR A 75 7.77 4.45 -13.24
C THR A 75 7.63 4.03 -14.70
N TRP A 76 6.56 4.48 -15.35
CA TRP A 76 6.30 4.29 -16.77
C TRP A 76 6.58 5.59 -17.53
N SER A 77 7.36 5.55 -18.57
CA SER A 77 7.78 6.73 -19.35
C SER A 77 7.29 6.71 -20.81
N GLU A 78 6.68 5.63 -21.25
CA GLU A 78 6.26 5.46 -22.64
C GLU A 78 4.83 5.97 -22.87
N LEU A 79 4.55 6.42 -24.09
CA LEU A 79 3.21 6.77 -24.55
C LEU A 79 2.51 5.55 -25.13
N GLY A 80 1.19 5.51 -24.97
CA GLY A 80 0.35 4.43 -25.47
C GLY A 80 -0.21 3.57 -24.34
N ALA A 81 -0.73 2.41 -24.71
CA ALA A 81 -1.28 1.46 -23.74
C ALA A 81 -0.16 0.82 -22.93
N LEU A 82 -0.45 0.51 -21.67
CA LEU A 82 0.44 -0.31 -20.84
C LEU A 82 0.55 -1.71 -21.43
N THR A 83 1.68 -2.36 -21.19
CA THR A 83 1.82 -3.80 -21.46
C THR A 83 0.93 -4.61 -20.53
N ASP A 84 0.68 -5.87 -20.89
CA ASP A 84 -0.21 -6.75 -20.11
C ASP A 84 0.25 -7.00 -18.67
N GLU A 85 1.51 -6.70 -18.37
CA GLU A 85 2.11 -6.87 -17.04
C GLU A 85 1.75 -5.77 -16.04
N PHE A 86 1.27 -4.62 -16.53
CA PHE A 86 1.06 -3.42 -15.72
C PHE A 86 -0.39 -2.95 -15.73
N THR A 87 -0.74 -2.25 -14.67
CA THR A 87 -1.99 -1.49 -14.54
C THR A 87 -1.70 -0.10 -13.96
N ALA A 88 -2.55 0.88 -14.30
CA ALA A 88 -2.54 2.19 -13.67
C ALA A 88 -3.25 2.20 -12.31
N GLU A 89 -4.00 1.14 -11.99
CA GLU A 89 -4.73 1.03 -10.74
C GLU A 89 -3.78 0.66 -9.60
N PRO A 90 -3.75 1.45 -8.50
CA PRO A 90 -2.89 1.16 -7.36
C PRO A 90 -3.30 -0.15 -6.67
N CYS A 91 -2.29 -0.98 -6.33
CA CYS A 91 -2.52 -2.13 -5.48
C CYS A 91 -2.83 -1.64 -4.05
N PRO A 92 -3.97 -2.04 -3.45
CA PRO A 92 -4.37 -1.55 -2.13
C PRO A 92 -3.39 -1.98 -1.03
N ASP A 93 -2.96 -3.24 -1.03
CA ASP A 93 -2.01 -3.83 -0.08
C ASP A 93 -1.42 -5.16 -0.61
N GLU A 94 -0.57 -5.80 0.18
CA GLU A 94 0.09 -7.06 -0.15
C GLU A 94 -0.83 -8.29 -0.21
N PHE A 95 -2.08 -8.17 0.23
CA PHE A 95 -3.06 -9.25 0.21
C PHE A 95 -3.95 -9.24 -1.02
N HIS A 96 -3.79 -8.25 -1.90
CA HIS A 96 -4.54 -8.19 -3.15
C HIS A 96 -3.79 -8.86 -4.29
N VAL A 97 -4.52 -9.58 -5.13
CA VAL A 97 -4.07 -10.22 -6.36
C VAL A 97 -4.82 -9.65 -7.55
N TRP A 98 -4.14 -9.53 -8.69
CA TRP A 98 -4.78 -9.05 -9.92
C TRP A 98 -5.57 -10.16 -10.59
N GLN A 99 -6.88 -10.02 -10.66
CA GLN A 99 -7.79 -10.97 -11.29
C GLN A 99 -8.93 -10.21 -11.97
N ASP A 100 -9.34 -10.65 -13.17
CA ASP A 100 -10.48 -10.09 -13.91
C ASP A 100 -10.43 -8.56 -14.07
N ASN A 101 -9.22 -8.01 -14.32
CA ASN A 101 -8.92 -6.59 -14.47
C ASN A 101 -9.17 -5.73 -13.20
N ALA A 102 -9.08 -6.32 -12.02
CA ALA A 102 -9.19 -5.61 -10.74
C ALA A 102 -8.27 -6.23 -9.69
N TRP A 103 -7.96 -5.47 -8.65
CA TRP A 103 -7.32 -6.00 -7.45
C TRP A 103 -8.39 -6.66 -6.56
N VAL A 104 -8.22 -7.93 -6.30
CA VAL A 104 -9.14 -8.74 -5.47
C VAL A 104 -8.40 -9.19 -4.22
N LEU A 105 -9.04 -9.05 -3.06
CA LEU A 105 -8.47 -9.51 -1.79
C LEU A 105 -8.35 -11.04 -1.78
N ASP A 106 -7.15 -11.55 -1.53
CA ASP A 106 -6.92 -12.95 -1.16
C ASP A 106 -7.30 -13.14 0.32
N GLU A 107 -8.57 -13.43 0.55
CA GLU A 107 -9.13 -13.59 1.89
C GLU A 107 -8.40 -14.67 2.71
N GLN A 108 -7.96 -15.74 2.05
CA GLN A 108 -7.27 -16.83 2.74
C GLN A 108 -5.88 -16.39 3.22
N ARG A 109 -5.14 -15.69 2.38
CA ARG A 109 -3.81 -15.16 2.75
C ARG A 109 -3.93 -14.09 3.82
N HIS A 110 -4.88 -13.18 3.68
CA HIS A 110 -5.14 -12.13 4.67
C HIS A 110 -5.54 -12.71 6.02
N ARG A 111 -6.48 -13.69 6.03
CA ARG A 111 -6.90 -14.37 7.26
C ARG A 111 -5.76 -15.14 7.93
N THR A 112 -4.90 -15.79 7.14
CA THR A 112 -3.72 -16.51 7.66
C THR A 112 -2.74 -15.54 8.34
N ASP A 113 -2.49 -14.38 7.75
CA ASP A 113 -1.63 -13.35 8.32
C ASP A 113 -2.21 -12.79 9.63
N LEU A 114 -3.51 -12.44 9.62
CA LEU A 114 -4.20 -11.98 10.84
C LEU A 114 -4.13 -13.03 11.96
N THR A 115 -4.39 -14.30 11.64
CA THR A 115 -4.26 -15.41 12.60
C THR A 115 -2.86 -15.43 13.20
N THR A 116 -1.83 -15.37 12.36
CA THR A 116 -0.43 -15.37 12.81
C THR A 116 -0.13 -14.19 13.73
N LYS A 117 -0.59 -12.99 13.38
CA LYS A 117 -0.40 -11.77 14.18
C LYS A 117 -1.08 -11.88 15.55
N VAL A 118 -2.33 -12.34 15.59
CA VAL A 118 -3.09 -12.53 16.83
C VAL A 118 -2.42 -13.56 17.74
N LEU A 119 -2.00 -14.70 17.18
CA LEU A 119 -1.33 -15.76 17.97
C LEU A 119 0.02 -15.31 18.51
N ASN A 120 0.81 -14.57 17.75
CA ASN A 120 2.08 -14.00 18.21
C ASN A 120 1.86 -13.00 19.37
N GLN A 121 0.83 -12.17 19.27
CA GLN A 121 0.46 -11.26 20.35
C GLN A 121 0.03 -12.02 21.60
N ARG A 122 -0.86 -13.02 21.47
CA ARG A 122 -1.27 -13.92 22.55
C ARG A 122 -0.06 -14.54 23.26
N ASP A 123 0.86 -15.10 22.47
CA ASP A 123 2.03 -15.80 23.02
C ASP A 123 2.99 -14.84 23.74
N THR A 124 3.06 -13.60 23.32
CA THR A 124 3.80 -12.56 24.03
C THR A 124 3.15 -12.26 25.38
N LEU A 125 1.84 -12.04 25.41
CA LEU A 125 1.08 -11.79 26.64
C LEU A 125 1.12 -12.99 27.60
N LEU A 126 1.10 -14.23 27.06
CA LEU A 126 1.24 -15.45 27.88
C LEU A 126 2.63 -15.54 28.52
N ARG A 127 3.70 -15.20 27.80
CA ARG A 127 5.06 -15.18 28.39
C ARG A 127 5.14 -14.16 29.53
N ASP A 128 4.55 -12.99 29.36
CA ASP A 128 4.51 -11.96 30.41
C ASP A 128 3.71 -12.45 31.64
N ALA A 129 2.56 -13.10 31.40
CA ALA A 129 1.75 -13.68 32.47
C ALA A 129 2.52 -14.77 33.26
N VAL A 130 3.24 -15.66 32.58
CA VAL A 130 4.06 -16.70 33.22
C VAL A 130 5.13 -16.09 34.13
N LEU A 131 5.78 -15.00 33.69
CA LEU A 131 6.77 -14.29 34.54
C LEU A 131 6.16 -13.68 35.78
N ARG A 132 4.88 -13.30 35.75
CA ARG A 132 4.15 -12.79 36.94
C ARG A 132 3.63 -13.93 37.85
N ILE A 133 3.16 -15.01 37.25
CA ILE A 133 2.64 -16.19 37.96
C ILE A 133 3.74 -16.89 38.74
N ALA A 134 4.92 -17.09 38.14
CA ALA A 134 5.95 -17.95 38.73
C ALA A 134 6.37 -17.57 40.18
N PRO A 135 6.73 -16.31 40.50
CA PRO A 135 7.10 -15.94 41.88
C PRO A 135 5.93 -16.06 42.86
N LEU A 136 4.71 -15.71 42.42
CA LEU A 136 3.50 -15.83 43.27
C LEU A 136 3.17 -17.29 43.56
N GLN A 137 3.33 -18.17 42.55
CA GLN A 137 3.14 -19.61 42.73
C GLN A 137 4.18 -20.20 43.71
N TYR A 138 5.46 -19.76 43.62
CA TYR A 138 6.49 -20.22 44.55
C TYR A 138 6.20 -19.81 45.99
N ALA A 139 5.69 -18.59 46.23
CA ALA A 139 5.28 -18.15 47.55
C ALA A 139 4.12 -19.00 48.10
N GLU A 140 3.13 -19.33 47.26
CA GLU A 140 2.03 -20.23 47.60
C GLU A 140 2.54 -21.63 47.93
N ASP A 141 3.43 -22.20 47.07
CA ASP A 141 3.94 -23.57 47.24
C ASP A 141 4.75 -23.79 48.52
N ILE A 142 5.47 -22.75 49.01
CA ILE A 142 6.23 -22.81 50.27
C ILE A 142 5.42 -22.37 51.47
N GLY A 143 4.16 -21.97 51.29
CA GLY A 143 3.26 -21.54 52.37
C GLY A 143 3.58 -20.17 52.98
N ASP A 144 4.25 -19.29 52.19
CA ASP A 144 4.65 -17.92 52.61
C ASP A 144 3.91 -16.82 51.82
N ALA A 145 2.89 -17.20 51.03
CA ALA A 145 2.09 -16.25 50.30
C ALA A 145 1.19 -15.42 51.23
N SER A 146 1.22 -14.09 51.03
CA SER A 146 0.22 -13.21 51.64
C SER A 146 -1.12 -13.35 50.93
N HIS A 147 -2.21 -12.95 51.61
CA HIS A 147 -3.55 -12.95 51.00
C HIS A 147 -3.63 -12.11 49.71
N GLU A 148 -2.89 -11.02 49.63
CA GLU A 148 -2.82 -10.19 48.42
C GLU A 148 -2.13 -10.93 47.27
N GLU A 149 -1.04 -11.65 47.54
CA GLU A 149 -0.34 -12.47 46.56
C GLU A 149 -1.18 -13.64 46.07
N GLU A 150 -1.98 -14.27 46.93
CA GLU A 150 -2.94 -15.31 46.51
C GLU A 150 -3.99 -14.76 45.55
N LEU A 151 -4.54 -13.56 45.81
CA LEU A 151 -5.50 -12.91 44.92
C LEU A 151 -4.85 -12.54 43.58
N GLN A 152 -3.66 -11.96 43.57
CA GLN A 152 -2.93 -11.62 42.35
C GLN A 152 -2.60 -12.88 41.56
N LEU A 153 -2.21 -13.97 42.19
CA LEU A 153 -1.98 -15.25 41.52
C LEU A 153 -3.22 -15.76 40.81
N LEU A 154 -4.37 -15.67 41.47
CA LEU A 154 -5.65 -16.09 40.88
C LEU A 154 -5.99 -15.21 39.63
N GLU A 155 -5.83 -13.89 39.71
CA GLU A 155 -6.08 -12.98 38.61
C GLU A 155 -5.18 -13.28 37.41
N TRP A 156 -3.88 -13.48 37.61
CA TRP A 156 -2.94 -13.83 36.55
C TRP A 156 -3.22 -15.21 35.93
N LYS A 157 -3.62 -16.20 36.72
CA LYS A 157 -4.05 -17.51 36.22
C LYS A 157 -5.30 -17.40 35.38
N LEU A 158 -6.31 -16.62 35.77
CA LEU A 158 -7.52 -16.36 35.02
C LEU A 158 -7.19 -15.66 33.69
N TYR A 159 -6.37 -14.62 33.75
CA TYR A 159 -5.89 -13.91 32.53
C TYR A 159 -5.23 -14.86 31.51
N SER A 160 -4.34 -15.75 32.00
CA SER A 160 -3.69 -16.76 31.14
C SER A 160 -4.69 -17.72 30.49
N VAL A 161 -5.71 -18.14 31.24
CA VAL A 161 -6.77 -19.03 30.75
C VAL A 161 -7.61 -18.31 29.66
N GLU A 162 -7.94 -17.04 29.88
CA GLU A 162 -8.68 -16.24 28.92
C GLU A 162 -7.87 -16.00 27.65
N LEU A 163 -6.57 -15.69 27.72
CA LEU A 163 -5.67 -15.61 26.58
C LEU A 163 -5.66 -16.90 25.75
N ASN A 164 -5.61 -18.06 26.38
CA ASN A 164 -5.67 -19.35 25.66
C ASN A 164 -7.02 -19.65 25.01
N ARG A 165 -8.05 -18.85 25.29
CA ARG A 165 -9.39 -19.02 24.73
C ARG A 165 -9.70 -18.06 23.58
N ILE A 166 -8.81 -17.13 23.23
CA ILE A 166 -9.09 -16.12 22.19
C ILE A 166 -9.43 -16.76 20.85
N GLU A 167 -8.80 -17.89 20.50
CA GLU A 167 -9.09 -18.62 19.25
C GLU A 167 -10.53 -19.17 19.19
N LYS A 168 -11.23 -19.23 20.34
CA LYS A 168 -12.62 -19.68 20.44
C LYS A 168 -13.62 -18.54 20.34
N GLN A 169 -13.18 -17.30 20.24
CA GLN A 169 -14.04 -16.14 20.07
C GLN A 169 -14.67 -16.17 18.66
N THR A 170 -15.93 -15.77 18.57
CA THR A 170 -16.69 -15.80 17.31
C THR A 170 -16.08 -14.90 16.24
N GLY A 171 -15.40 -13.80 16.64
CA GLY A 171 -14.75 -12.83 15.74
C GLY A 171 -13.32 -13.20 15.36
N PHE A 172 -12.79 -14.34 15.82
CA PHE A 172 -11.40 -14.73 15.52
C PHE A 172 -11.18 -15.02 14.03
N PRO A 173 -10.10 -14.53 13.43
CA PRO A 173 -9.04 -13.64 13.94
C PRO A 173 -9.31 -12.14 13.72
N GLU A 174 -10.41 -11.74 13.10
CA GLU A 174 -10.70 -10.37 12.64
C GLU A 174 -11.03 -9.43 13.80
N GLU A 175 -11.78 -9.93 14.80
CA GLU A 175 -12.22 -9.16 15.97
C GLU A 175 -11.87 -9.89 17.26
N ILE A 176 -10.88 -9.38 18.00
CA ILE A 176 -10.41 -9.99 19.24
C ILE A 176 -10.74 -9.08 20.42
N THR A 177 -11.46 -9.65 21.38
CA THR A 177 -11.60 -9.05 22.71
C THR A 177 -10.48 -9.58 23.61
N TRP A 178 -9.46 -8.76 23.82
CA TRP A 178 -8.34 -9.10 24.69
C TRP A 178 -8.75 -8.99 26.17
N PRO A 179 -8.38 -9.97 27.03
CA PRO A 179 -8.63 -9.86 28.46
C PRO A 179 -7.83 -8.70 29.07
N ALA A 180 -8.40 -8.08 30.11
CA ALA A 180 -7.74 -7.00 30.81
C ALA A 180 -6.52 -7.54 31.61
N VAL A 181 -5.38 -6.84 31.49
CA VAL A 181 -4.18 -7.21 32.25
C VAL A 181 -4.41 -6.99 33.75
N PRO A 182 -4.13 -7.97 34.62
CA PRO A 182 -4.28 -7.80 36.06
C PRO A 182 -3.51 -6.60 36.62
N GLY A 183 -4.12 -5.89 37.57
CA GLY A 183 -3.53 -4.69 38.19
C GLY A 183 -3.63 -3.40 37.34
N THR A 184 -4.21 -3.43 36.15
CA THR A 184 -4.55 -2.21 35.42
C THR A 184 -5.95 -1.75 35.76
N THR A 185 -6.07 -0.70 36.56
CA THR A 185 -7.38 -0.02 36.77
C THR A 185 -7.82 0.58 35.47
N VAL A 186 -8.88 0.07 34.87
CA VAL A 186 -9.58 0.75 33.75
C VAL A 186 -10.18 2.03 34.33
N THR A 187 -9.51 3.16 34.10
CA THR A 187 -10.12 4.47 34.41
C THR A 187 -11.24 4.66 33.39
N SER A 188 -12.48 4.59 33.86
CA SER A 188 -13.72 4.86 33.11
C SER A 188 -13.81 6.31 32.69
#